data_1bec5e8c0cd7a948a980a60100818343
#
_entry.id   1bec5e8c0cd7a948a980a60100818343
#
_cell.length_a   1.000
_cell.length_b   1.000
_cell.length_c   1.000
_cell.angle_alpha   90.00
_cell.angle_beta   90.00
_cell.angle_gamma   90.00
#
_symmetry.space_group_name_H-M   'P 1'
#
loop_
_entity.id
_entity.type
_entity.pdbx_description
1 polymer ?
#
loop_
_entity_poly.entity_id
_entity_poly.type
_entity_poly.pdbx_seq_one_letter_code
_entity_poly.pdbx_strand_id
1 'polypeptide(L)'
;MRASDLAARLGGVLEGDDVEITACAGLEEARPGDLSFCKDAKHVPLVQATKALAILLPPDWTHGAPCAIIRVADPNHACMAAAEMFAPPAPVRAPGVHPTAIIDPSVHLGVNVHVGAYTIIEKCTEIGDGCVIEAQVFIGENCTVGAGTHIYPQVTLREGTKLGKGVILHCGVRLGGDGYGYNTTMENGLPKIEKIPQLGIVELGDGVEIGSNTTIDRARIGRTYIGPMTKIDNLVQIGHNVKVAGYSGIIAQAGVAGSTQIGTGCLIWAQAGISGHIKIADGVQVGPQAGVPQSLDGSEKYVVGTPATSLKNVAAITLAPKMIMKLRQDVKALKQDVAKLAGTTGPA
;
A
#
# COMPACT_ATOMS: atom_id res chain seq x y z
N MET A 1 32.99 -5.15 0.14
CA MET A 1 33.08 -4.94 1.61
C MET A 1 33.38 -6.26 2.28
N ARG A 2 34.28 -6.29 3.28
CA ARG A 2 34.56 -7.56 4.00
C ARG A 2 33.35 -7.95 4.87
N ALA A 3 33.09 -9.26 5.00
CA ALA A 3 32.00 -9.78 5.81
C ALA A 3 32.13 -9.38 7.30
N SER A 4 33.36 -9.30 7.82
CA SER A 4 33.65 -8.82 9.18
C SER A 4 33.23 -7.34 9.38
N ASP A 5 33.52 -6.46 8.40
CA ASP A 5 33.12 -5.05 8.45
C ASP A 5 31.60 -4.91 8.38
N LEU A 6 30.97 -5.71 7.53
CA LEU A 6 29.52 -5.72 7.39
C LEU A 6 28.84 -6.22 8.66
N ALA A 7 29.34 -7.31 9.26
CA ALA A 7 28.85 -7.84 10.53
C ALA A 7 28.90 -6.77 11.63
N ALA A 8 30.03 -6.06 11.75
CA ALA A 8 30.18 -4.97 12.72
C ALA A 8 29.17 -3.85 12.51
N ARG A 9 28.92 -3.42 11.25
CA ARG A 9 27.95 -2.37 10.92
C ARG A 9 26.50 -2.79 11.18
N LEU A 10 26.20 -4.08 11.04
CA LEU A 10 24.86 -4.64 11.26
C LEU A 10 24.62 -5.07 12.72
N GLY A 11 25.61 -4.88 13.60
CA GLY A 11 25.54 -5.33 14.99
C GLY A 11 25.50 -6.86 15.13
N GLY A 12 26.12 -7.56 14.20
CA GLY A 12 26.13 -9.01 14.13
C GLY A 12 27.51 -9.61 14.44
N VAL A 13 27.59 -10.95 14.43
CA VAL A 13 28.81 -11.73 14.65
C VAL A 13 29.06 -12.60 13.42
N LEU A 14 30.28 -12.52 12.88
CA LEU A 14 30.71 -13.34 11.76
C LEU A 14 31.15 -14.75 12.25
N GLU A 15 30.65 -15.78 11.60
CA GLU A 15 31.06 -17.17 11.72
C GLU A 15 31.57 -17.67 10.36
N GLY A 16 32.78 -18.24 10.31
CA GLY A 16 33.43 -18.75 9.09
C GLY A 16 34.37 -17.71 8.45
N ASP A 17 34.61 -17.88 7.16
CA ASP A 17 35.61 -17.10 6.43
C ASP A 17 35.19 -15.62 6.25
N ASP A 18 36.16 -14.73 6.38
CA ASP A 18 35.95 -13.29 6.12
C ASP A 18 36.06 -13.03 4.62
N VAL A 19 34.91 -13.20 3.91
CA VAL A 19 34.78 -13.08 2.46
C VAL A 19 34.46 -11.64 2.02
N GLU A 20 34.72 -11.35 0.75
CA GLU A 20 34.35 -10.06 0.16
C GLU A 20 32.93 -10.13 -0.41
N ILE A 21 32.06 -9.23 0.05
CA ILE A 21 30.66 -9.08 -0.36
C ILE A 21 30.52 -7.84 -1.26
N THR A 22 29.87 -8.02 -2.39
CA THR A 22 29.70 -6.98 -3.42
C THR A 22 28.25 -6.55 -3.66
N ALA A 23 27.28 -7.41 -3.31
CA ALA A 23 25.85 -7.15 -3.51
C ALA A 23 24.99 -7.95 -2.53
N CYS A 24 23.69 -7.73 -2.57
CA CYS A 24 22.67 -8.54 -1.89
C CYS A 24 21.77 -9.23 -2.91
N ALA A 25 21.40 -10.49 -2.65
CA ALA A 25 20.48 -11.24 -3.51
C ALA A 25 19.62 -12.22 -2.70
N GLY A 26 18.48 -12.63 -3.27
CA GLY A 26 17.68 -13.73 -2.72
C GLY A 26 18.41 -15.05 -2.74
N LEU A 27 18.00 -16.02 -1.88
CA LEU A 27 18.70 -17.32 -1.73
C LEU A 27 18.87 -18.07 -3.05
N GLU A 28 17.85 -18.05 -3.91
CA GLU A 28 17.84 -18.79 -5.19
C GLU A 28 18.60 -18.08 -6.30
N GLU A 29 18.70 -16.75 -6.24
CA GLU A 29 19.32 -15.90 -7.27
C GLU A 29 20.77 -15.54 -6.95
N ALA A 30 21.21 -15.80 -5.72
CA ALA A 30 22.51 -15.42 -5.23
C ALA A 30 23.67 -16.06 -6.04
N ARG A 31 24.69 -15.25 -6.27
CA ARG A 31 25.92 -15.60 -6.97
C ARG A 31 27.13 -15.48 -6.02
N PRO A 32 28.28 -16.03 -6.37
CA PRO A 32 29.51 -15.77 -5.63
C PRO A 32 29.79 -14.25 -5.53
N GLY A 33 29.94 -13.76 -4.31
CA GLY A 33 30.07 -12.33 -4.00
C GLY A 33 28.82 -11.73 -3.36
N ASP A 34 27.68 -12.41 -3.38
CA ASP A 34 26.43 -11.89 -2.81
C ASP A 34 26.28 -12.25 -1.33
N LEU A 35 25.61 -11.35 -0.60
CA LEU A 35 25.01 -11.60 0.70
C LEU A 35 23.55 -12.01 0.51
N SER A 36 23.12 -13.05 1.22
CA SER A 36 21.71 -13.42 1.29
C SER A 36 21.21 -13.41 2.74
N PHE A 37 19.94 -13.73 2.96
CA PHE A 37 19.38 -13.80 4.30
C PHE A 37 18.30 -14.88 4.42
N CYS A 38 18.12 -15.39 5.64
CA CYS A 38 17.02 -16.27 5.97
C CYS A 38 16.61 -16.10 7.44
N LYS A 39 15.30 -16.04 7.69
CA LYS A 39 14.74 -15.94 9.04
C LYS A 39 14.00 -17.22 9.46
N ASP A 40 13.47 -17.99 8.52
CA ASP A 40 12.51 -19.05 8.77
C ASP A 40 13.11 -20.41 8.38
N ALA A 41 13.14 -21.35 9.33
CA ALA A 41 13.67 -22.71 9.13
C ALA A 41 13.01 -23.52 8.01
N LYS A 42 11.80 -23.12 7.56
CA LYS A 42 11.15 -23.76 6.38
C LYS A 42 11.98 -23.59 5.10
N HIS A 43 12.90 -22.62 5.04
CA HIS A 43 13.77 -22.35 3.90
C HIS A 43 15.15 -23.00 4.00
N VAL A 44 15.40 -23.90 4.97
CA VAL A 44 16.67 -24.64 5.10
C VAL A 44 17.15 -25.26 3.76
N PRO A 45 16.31 -25.91 2.94
CA PRO A 45 16.77 -26.43 1.66
C PRO A 45 17.33 -25.36 0.72
N LEU A 46 16.76 -24.15 0.71
CA LEU A 46 17.26 -23.04 -0.09
C LEU A 46 18.58 -22.47 0.47
N VAL A 47 18.71 -22.41 1.80
CA VAL A 47 19.96 -22.02 2.45
C VAL A 47 21.09 -23.01 2.10
N GLN A 48 20.82 -24.31 2.07
CA GLN A 48 21.81 -25.33 1.72
C GLN A 48 22.20 -25.30 0.22
N ALA A 49 21.32 -24.81 -0.64
CA ALA A 49 21.54 -24.75 -2.08
C ALA A 49 22.07 -23.38 -2.57
N THR A 50 22.12 -22.37 -1.70
CA THR A 50 22.54 -21.02 -2.10
C THR A 50 23.99 -20.96 -2.58
N LYS A 51 24.25 -20.08 -3.54
CA LYS A 51 25.59 -19.74 -4.03
C LYS A 51 26.13 -18.44 -3.43
N ALA A 52 25.42 -17.85 -2.45
CA ALA A 52 25.89 -16.68 -1.72
C ALA A 52 27.24 -16.98 -1.02
N LEU A 53 28.12 -15.99 -0.92
CA LEU A 53 29.35 -16.11 -0.13
C LEU A 53 29.13 -15.87 1.37
N ALA A 54 28.07 -15.14 1.73
CA ALA A 54 27.68 -14.96 3.12
C ALA A 54 26.16 -14.93 3.25
N ILE A 55 25.66 -15.26 4.45
CA ILE A 55 24.24 -15.27 4.76
C ILE A 55 23.96 -14.68 6.14
N LEU A 56 22.94 -13.82 6.22
CA LEU A 56 22.39 -13.31 7.48
C LEU A 56 21.41 -14.32 8.05
N LEU A 57 21.66 -14.77 9.28
CA LEU A 57 20.83 -15.75 10.00
C LEU A 57 20.54 -15.28 11.42
N PRO A 58 19.41 -15.69 12.03
CA PRO A 58 19.13 -15.37 13.42
C PRO A 58 20.06 -16.12 14.37
N PRO A 59 20.24 -15.67 15.63
CA PRO A 59 21.14 -16.29 16.59
C PRO A 59 20.78 -17.74 16.94
N ASP A 60 19.49 -18.08 16.90
CA ASP A 60 18.94 -19.40 17.20
C ASP A 60 18.92 -20.38 16.02
N TRP A 61 19.47 -19.98 14.87
CA TRP A 61 19.58 -20.86 13.71
C TRP A 61 20.57 -22.00 13.97
N THR A 62 20.07 -23.23 14.00
CA THR A 62 20.86 -24.45 14.33
C THR A 62 21.31 -25.23 13.10
N HIS A 63 20.80 -24.91 11.91
CA HIS A 63 21.19 -25.55 10.66
C HIS A 63 22.42 -24.85 10.09
N GLY A 64 23.37 -25.62 9.57
CA GLY A 64 24.54 -25.05 8.90
C GLY A 64 24.18 -24.28 7.62
N ALA A 65 25.17 -23.58 7.07
CA ALA A 65 25.11 -22.98 5.73
C ALA A 65 26.40 -23.29 4.96
N PRO A 66 26.36 -23.35 3.62
CA PRO A 66 27.55 -23.65 2.81
C PRO A 66 28.52 -22.46 2.66
N CYS A 67 28.24 -21.34 3.31
CA CYS A 67 28.97 -20.08 3.20
C CYS A 67 29.18 -19.43 4.58
N ALA A 68 29.86 -18.29 4.62
CA ALA A 68 30.04 -17.52 5.85
C ALA A 68 28.67 -17.09 6.44
N ILE A 69 28.54 -17.14 7.75
CA ILE A 69 27.30 -16.77 8.45
C ILE A 69 27.53 -15.47 9.23
N ILE A 70 26.63 -14.53 9.09
CA ILE A 70 26.57 -13.34 9.94
C ILE A 70 25.33 -13.46 10.82
N ARG A 71 25.53 -13.68 12.13
CA ARG A 71 24.44 -13.75 13.11
C ARG A 71 23.93 -12.38 13.46
N VAL A 72 22.64 -12.14 13.23
CA VAL A 72 21.97 -10.87 13.51
C VAL A 72 20.61 -11.11 14.15
N ALA A 73 20.15 -10.19 14.99
CA ALA A 73 18.87 -10.31 15.70
C ALA A 73 17.67 -10.39 14.75
N ASP A 74 17.66 -9.60 13.69
CA ASP A 74 16.63 -9.66 12.61
C ASP A 74 17.32 -9.68 11.24
N PRO A 75 17.44 -10.87 10.61
CA PRO A 75 18.05 -11.01 9.29
C PRO A 75 17.39 -10.20 8.19
N ASN A 76 16.07 -9.99 8.26
CA ASN A 76 15.35 -9.22 7.27
C ASN A 76 15.72 -7.73 7.35
N HIS A 77 15.67 -7.17 8.56
CA HIS A 77 16.05 -5.77 8.78
C HIS A 77 17.54 -5.52 8.44
N ALA A 78 18.41 -6.45 8.85
CA ALA A 78 19.84 -6.39 8.54
C ALA A 78 20.11 -6.47 7.02
N CYS A 79 19.36 -7.31 6.29
CA CYS A 79 19.46 -7.39 4.83
C CYS A 79 19.05 -6.08 4.15
N MET A 80 17.99 -5.43 4.62
CA MET A 80 17.60 -4.11 4.10
C MET A 80 18.70 -3.07 4.30
N ALA A 81 19.27 -3.00 5.50
CA ALA A 81 20.38 -2.10 5.79
C ALA A 81 21.63 -2.42 4.95
N ALA A 82 21.94 -3.69 4.75
CA ALA A 82 23.03 -4.10 3.86
C ALA A 82 22.76 -3.73 2.41
N ALA A 83 21.54 -3.95 1.92
CA ALA A 83 21.14 -3.59 0.55
C ALA A 83 21.30 -2.09 0.28
N GLU A 84 20.97 -1.24 1.24
CA GLU A 84 21.21 0.22 1.15
C GLU A 84 22.70 0.55 1.00
N MET A 85 23.61 -0.21 1.67
CA MET A 85 25.05 0.02 1.57
C MET A 85 25.62 -0.37 0.20
N PHE A 86 25.00 -1.34 -0.50
CA PHE A 86 25.39 -1.79 -1.82
C PHE A 86 24.59 -1.14 -2.94
N ALA A 87 23.52 -0.40 -2.61
CA ALA A 87 22.72 0.29 -3.61
C ALA A 87 23.58 1.33 -4.34
N PRO A 88 23.42 1.47 -5.66
CA PRO A 88 24.01 2.60 -6.36
C PRO A 88 23.47 3.90 -5.76
N PRO A 89 24.28 4.95 -5.69
CA PRO A 89 23.81 6.24 -5.17
C PRO A 89 22.58 6.69 -5.94
N ALA A 90 21.55 7.13 -5.21
CA ALA A 90 20.36 7.68 -5.83
C ALA A 90 20.75 8.83 -6.78
N PRO A 91 20.10 8.99 -7.95
CA PRO A 91 20.38 10.09 -8.85
C PRO A 91 20.22 11.42 -8.13
N VAL A 92 21.31 12.17 -7.99
CA VAL A 92 21.29 13.49 -7.39
C VAL A 92 20.61 14.46 -8.35
N ARG A 93 19.52 15.06 -7.95
CA ARG A 93 18.87 16.15 -8.68
C ARG A 93 19.47 17.48 -8.22
N ALA A 94 20.34 18.04 -9.07
CA ALA A 94 20.92 19.36 -8.75
C ALA A 94 19.79 20.41 -8.64
N PRO A 95 19.85 21.29 -7.64
CA PRO A 95 18.91 22.41 -7.56
C PRO A 95 18.91 23.26 -8.82
N GLY A 96 17.76 23.79 -9.19
CA GLY A 96 17.57 24.65 -10.34
C GLY A 96 16.30 24.34 -11.11
N VAL A 97 15.95 25.25 -12.00
CA VAL A 97 14.76 25.17 -12.85
C VAL A 97 15.20 24.84 -14.27
N HIS A 98 14.64 23.76 -14.83
CA HIS A 98 14.93 23.42 -16.22
C HIS A 98 14.41 24.49 -17.19
N PRO A 99 15.15 24.89 -18.26
CA PRO A 99 14.73 25.99 -19.14
C PRO A 99 13.38 25.81 -19.84
N THR A 100 12.87 24.58 -19.94
CA THR A 100 11.55 24.28 -20.52
C THR A 100 10.42 24.23 -19.48
N ALA A 101 10.70 24.44 -18.21
CA ALA A 101 9.65 24.54 -17.20
C ALA A 101 8.90 25.88 -17.34
N ILE A 102 7.59 25.85 -17.11
CA ILE A 102 6.73 27.04 -17.13
C ILE A 102 6.27 27.29 -15.71
N ILE A 103 6.76 28.39 -15.11
CA ILE A 103 6.45 28.74 -13.73
C ILE A 103 5.85 30.15 -13.73
N ASP A 104 4.67 30.29 -13.14
CA ASP A 104 4.02 31.59 -12.98
C ASP A 104 4.90 32.52 -12.10
N PRO A 105 5.04 33.82 -12.42
CA PRO A 105 5.86 34.75 -11.64
C PRO A 105 5.47 34.90 -10.16
N SER A 106 4.24 34.56 -9.78
CA SER A 106 3.77 34.63 -8.41
C SER A 106 4.12 33.38 -7.57
N VAL A 107 4.73 32.36 -8.18
CA VAL A 107 5.16 31.13 -7.48
C VAL A 107 6.33 31.42 -6.55
N HIS A 108 6.22 30.94 -5.31
CA HIS A 108 7.34 30.98 -4.38
C HIS A 108 8.07 29.63 -4.37
N LEU A 109 9.34 29.63 -4.77
CA LEU A 109 10.24 28.47 -4.66
C LEU A 109 11.17 28.64 -3.47
N GLY A 110 11.21 27.64 -2.59
CA GLY A 110 12.17 27.56 -1.49
C GLY A 110 13.61 27.36 -1.98
N VAL A 111 14.53 27.22 -1.02
CA VAL A 111 15.94 26.98 -1.33
C VAL A 111 16.19 25.54 -1.77
N ASN A 112 17.15 25.32 -2.68
CA ASN A 112 17.55 24.01 -3.17
C ASN A 112 16.43 23.21 -3.85
N VAL A 113 15.45 23.85 -4.47
CA VAL A 113 14.40 23.20 -5.25
C VAL A 113 14.92 22.79 -6.62
N HIS A 114 14.59 21.57 -7.03
CA HIS A 114 14.77 21.08 -8.42
C HIS A 114 13.43 21.10 -9.14
N VAL A 115 13.38 21.67 -10.37
CA VAL A 115 12.22 21.62 -11.25
C VAL A 115 12.62 21.07 -12.60
N GLY A 116 12.08 19.90 -12.95
CA GLY A 116 12.39 19.16 -14.17
C GLY A 116 11.76 19.74 -15.45
N ALA A 117 12.13 19.13 -16.56
CA ALA A 117 11.71 19.56 -17.91
C ALA A 117 10.19 19.48 -18.10
N TYR A 118 9.61 20.48 -18.80
CA TYR A 118 8.19 20.54 -19.16
C TYR A 118 7.23 20.53 -17.96
N THR A 119 7.70 20.84 -16.77
CA THR A 119 6.87 21.01 -15.57
C THR A 119 6.19 22.36 -15.62
N ILE A 120 4.90 22.40 -15.23
CA ILE A 120 4.09 23.60 -15.17
C ILE A 120 3.70 23.83 -13.71
N ILE A 121 3.94 25.04 -13.20
CA ILE A 121 3.52 25.47 -11.84
C ILE A 121 2.72 26.75 -11.98
N GLU A 122 1.44 26.69 -11.62
CA GLU A 122 0.51 27.81 -11.75
C GLU A 122 0.58 28.77 -10.56
N LYS A 123 -0.11 29.90 -10.72
CA LYS A 123 -0.04 31.07 -9.84
C LYS A 123 -0.33 30.78 -8.35
N CYS A 124 0.26 31.59 -7.49
CA CYS A 124 0.06 31.59 -6.03
C CYS A 124 0.39 30.23 -5.38
N THR A 125 1.26 29.43 -5.99
CA THR A 125 1.70 28.14 -5.45
C THR A 125 3.00 28.32 -4.66
N GLU A 126 3.10 27.63 -3.54
CA GLU A 126 4.26 27.65 -2.64
C GLU A 126 4.95 26.28 -2.64
N ILE A 127 6.25 26.26 -2.95
CA ILE A 127 7.10 25.06 -2.95
C ILE A 127 8.16 25.22 -1.86
N GLY A 128 8.17 24.30 -0.90
CA GLY A 128 9.10 24.30 0.22
C GLY A 128 10.53 23.93 -0.18
N ASP A 129 11.45 24.12 0.76
CA ASP A 129 12.87 23.88 0.58
C ASP A 129 13.19 22.42 0.24
N GLY A 130 14.20 22.22 -0.60
CA GLY A 130 14.71 20.89 -0.95
C GLY A 130 13.73 20.00 -1.70
N CYS A 131 12.66 20.54 -2.25
CA CYS A 131 11.72 19.76 -3.07
C CYS A 131 12.37 19.34 -4.39
N VAL A 132 12.06 18.12 -4.82
CA VAL A 132 12.41 17.59 -6.13
C VAL A 132 11.13 17.42 -6.93
N ILE A 133 10.95 18.21 -7.97
CA ILE A 133 9.82 18.14 -8.90
C ILE A 133 10.38 17.67 -10.23
N GLU A 134 10.08 16.41 -10.60
CA GLU A 134 10.60 15.78 -11.81
C GLU A 134 9.92 16.34 -13.08
N ALA A 135 10.23 15.76 -14.23
CA ALA A 135 9.72 16.22 -15.51
C ALA A 135 8.20 15.98 -15.71
N GLN A 136 7.56 16.88 -16.50
CA GLN A 136 6.15 16.75 -16.89
C GLN A 136 5.15 16.73 -15.73
N VAL A 137 5.48 17.36 -14.62
CA VAL A 137 4.58 17.54 -13.48
C VAL A 137 3.68 18.76 -13.74
N PHE A 138 2.41 18.65 -13.39
CA PHE A 138 1.49 19.78 -13.38
C PHE A 138 1.07 20.10 -11.94
N ILE A 139 1.28 21.33 -11.51
CA ILE A 139 0.84 21.86 -10.21
C ILE A 139 -0.06 23.05 -10.46
N GLY A 140 -1.34 22.89 -10.12
CA GLY A 140 -2.35 23.93 -10.28
C GLY A 140 -2.22 25.09 -9.30
N GLU A 141 -3.11 26.05 -9.44
CA GLU A 141 -3.12 27.28 -8.64
C GLU A 141 -3.29 27.04 -7.14
N ASN A 142 -2.71 27.90 -6.31
CA ASN A 142 -2.89 27.93 -4.86
C ASN A 142 -2.52 26.61 -4.16
N CYS A 143 -1.61 25.84 -4.72
CA CYS A 143 -1.09 24.62 -4.10
C CYS A 143 0.00 24.95 -3.08
N THR A 144 0.16 24.08 -2.09
CA THR A 144 1.27 24.15 -1.12
C THR A 144 2.00 22.81 -1.11
N VAL A 145 3.31 22.81 -1.30
CA VAL A 145 4.17 21.63 -1.27
C VAL A 145 5.19 21.77 -0.15
N GLY A 146 5.07 20.92 0.88
CA GLY A 146 5.96 20.94 2.04
C GLY A 146 7.40 20.54 1.69
N ALA A 147 8.34 21.04 2.49
CA ALA A 147 9.77 20.85 2.29
C ALA A 147 10.18 19.38 2.17
N GLY A 148 11.19 19.08 1.34
CA GLY A 148 11.75 17.75 1.14
C GLY A 148 10.82 16.80 0.36
N THR A 149 9.75 17.30 -0.24
CA THR A 149 8.81 16.48 -1.04
C THR A 149 9.43 16.09 -2.38
N HIS A 150 9.23 14.84 -2.79
CA HIS A 150 9.66 14.33 -4.09
C HIS A 150 8.44 13.99 -4.95
N ILE A 151 8.30 14.68 -6.07
CA ILE A 151 7.21 14.50 -7.04
C ILE A 151 7.80 13.91 -8.31
N TYR A 152 7.49 12.65 -8.57
CA TYR A 152 7.97 11.92 -9.75
C TYR A 152 7.27 12.35 -11.04
N PRO A 153 7.77 11.93 -12.22
CA PRO A 153 7.23 12.38 -13.50
C PRO A 153 5.73 12.14 -13.69
N GLN A 154 5.09 13.04 -14.43
CA GLN A 154 3.69 12.96 -14.86
C GLN A 154 2.66 13.02 -13.70
N VAL A 155 3.04 13.46 -12.52
CA VAL A 155 2.11 13.73 -11.43
C VAL A 155 1.28 14.98 -11.75
N THR A 156 0.01 14.97 -11.33
CA THR A 156 -0.88 16.13 -11.43
C THR A 156 -1.44 16.49 -10.06
N LEU A 157 -1.23 17.72 -9.65
CA LEU A 157 -1.88 18.33 -8.50
C LEU A 157 -2.90 19.35 -9.01
N ARG A 158 -4.18 19.11 -8.78
CA ARG A 158 -5.23 20.10 -9.07
C ARG A 158 -5.18 21.23 -8.04
N GLU A 159 -5.78 22.34 -8.40
CA GLU A 159 -5.80 23.59 -7.64
C GLU A 159 -6.16 23.40 -6.16
N GLY A 160 -5.46 24.11 -5.29
CA GLY A 160 -5.65 24.11 -3.84
C GLY A 160 -5.13 22.86 -3.11
N THR A 161 -4.47 21.93 -3.81
CA THR A 161 -3.88 20.73 -3.19
C THR A 161 -2.79 21.12 -2.19
N LYS A 162 -2.79 20.50 -1.00
CA LYS A 162 -1.80 20.73 0.05
C LYS A 162 -1.04 19.45 0.37
N LEU A 163 0.27 19.51 0.29
CA LEU A 163 1.19 18.44 0.66
C LEU A 163 1.99 18.83 1.90
N GLY A 164 2.06 17.93 2.87
CA GLY A 164 2.95 18.02 4.02
C GLY A 164 4.42 17.88 3.62
N LYS A 165 5.30 17.80 4.60
CA LYS A 165 6.76 17.65 4.41
C LYS A 165 7.13 16.21 4.07
N GLY A 166 8.16 16.03 3.23
CA GLY A 166 8.70 14.71 2.91
C GLY A 166 7.70 13.77 2.24
N VAL A 167 6.74 14.31 1.51
CA VAL A 167 5.77 13.52 0.73
C VAL A 167 6.46 12.94 -0.50
N ILE A 168 6.13 11.70 -0.85
CA ILE A 168 6.61 11.05 -2.08
C ILE A 168 5.41 10.73 -2.96
N LEU A 169 5.40 11.27 -4.18
CA LEU A 169 4.36 10.96 -5.17
C LEU A 169 4.99 10.26 -6.36
N HIS A 170 4.69 8.99 -6.55
CA HIS A 170 5.22 8.21 -7.67
C HIS A 170 4.57 8.58 -9.01
N CYS A 171 5.15 8.06 -10.11
CA CYS A 171 4.76 8.44 -11.47
C CYS A 171 3.26 8.33 -11.71
N GLY A 172 2.69 9.34 -12.34
CA GLY A 172 1.29 9.32 -12.76
C GLY A 172 0.24 9.50 -11.67
N VAL A 173 0.60 9.82 -10.42
CA VAL A 173 -0.35 10.15 -9.35
C VAL A 173 -1.21 11.34 -9.74
N ARG A 174 -2.52 11.28 -9.46
CA ARG A 174 -3.49 12.36 -9.72
C ARG A 174 -4.17 12.77 -8.43
N LEU A 175 -3.96 13.99 -7.98
CA LEU A 175 -4.60 14.55 -6.79
C LEU A 175 -5.55 15.67 -7.17
N GLY A 176 -6.78 15.60 -6.65
CA GLY A 176 -7.77 16.67 -6.79
C GLY A 176 -8.68 16.56 -8.02
N GLY A 177 -8.73 15.39 -8.67
CA GLY A 177 -9.79 15.12 -9.65
C GLY A 177 -11.18 15.22 -9.02
N ASP A 178 -12.21 15.52 -9.81
CA ASP A 178 -13.57 15.59 -9.31
C ASP A 178 -14.08 14.20 -8.90
N GLY A 179 -14.61 14.09 -7.70
CA GLY A 179 -15.28 12.88 -7.24
C GLY A 179 -16.55 12.55 -8.02
N TYR A 180 -17.00 11.29 -7.93
CA TYR A 180 -18.24 10.84 -8.52
C TYR A 180 -19.45 11.46 -7.76
N GLY A 181 -19.85 12.65 -8.18
CA GLY A 181 -20.97 13.39 -7.60
C GLY A 181 -21.96 13.82 -8.68
N TYR A 182 -23.12 13.16 -8.72
CA TYR A 182 -24.19 13.45 -9.68
C TYR A 182 -25.53 13.42 -8.99
N ASN A 183 -26.45 14.34 -9.43
CA ASN A 183 -27.85 14.29 -9.09
C ASN A 183 -28.59 13.62 -10.26
N THR A 184 -29.49 12.70 -9.96
CA THR A 184 -30.27 12.00 -10.98
C THR A 184 -31.74 12.34 -10.76
N THR A 185 -32.37 12.98 -11.76
CA THR A 185 -33.79 13.26 -11.82
C THR A 185 -34.39 12.56 -13.03
N MET A 186 -35.72 12.48 -13.10
CA MET A 186 -36.39 11.94 -14.29
C MET A 186 -36.95 13.08 -15.12
N GLU A 187 -36.63 13.10 -16.41
CA GLU A 187 -37.15 14.06 -17.38
C GLU A 187 -37.62 13.30 -18.62
N ASN A 188 -38.89 13.43 -18.96
CA ASN A 188 -39.53 12.70 -20.08
C ASN A 188 -39.36 11.17 -20.03
N GLY A 189 -39.36 10.57 -18.83
CA GLY A 189 -39.20 9.13 -18.64
C GLY A 189 -37.78 8.62 -18.75
N LEU A 190 -36.78 9.51 -18.90
CA LEU A 190 -35.36 9.17 -18.95
C LEU A 190 -34.61 9.79 -17.75
N PRO A 191 -33.54 9.13 -17.24
CA PRO A 191 -32.71 9.71 -16.21
C PRO A 191 -31.94 10.93 -16.76
N LYS A 192 -32.09 12.06 -16.10
CA LYS A 192 -31.29 13.27 -16.32
C LYS A 192 -30.19 13.28 -15.23
N ILE A 193 -28.94 13.20 -15.64
CA ILE A 193 -27.77 13.14 -14.75
C ILE A 193 -27.09 14.52 -14.80
N GLU A 194 -27.08 15.21 -13.67
CA GLU A 194 -26.48 16.53 -13.53
C GLU A 194 -25.27 16.46 -12.58
N LYS A 195 -24.12 16.99 -13.03
CA LYS A 195 -22.92 17.03 -12.24
C LYS A 195 -23.06 17.94 -11.03
N ILE A 196 -22.67 17.46 -9.87
CA ILE A 196 -22.56 18.25 -8.66
C ILE A 196 -21.13 18.82 -8.60
N PRO A 197 -20.92 20.14 -8.53
CA PRO A 197 -19.61 20.76 -8.43
C PRO A 197 -18.82 20.23 -7.22
N GLN A 198 -17.53 19.96 -7.44
CA GLN A 198 -16.58 19.53 -6.42
C GLN A 198 -15.64 20.70 -6.11
N LEU A 199 -15.85 21.38 -4.98
CA LEU A 199 -15.22 22.66 -4.65
C LEU A 199 -14.14 22.55 -3.56
N GLY A 200 -13.99 21.37 -2.96
CA GLY A 200 -13.00 21.12 -1.93
C GLY A 200 -11.63 20.80 -2.50
N ILE A 201 -10.73 20.40 -1.63
CA ILE A 201 -9.31 20.14 -1.96
C ILE A 201 -8.88 18.73 -1.52
N VAL A 202 -7.66 18.35 -1.90
CA VAL A 202 -6.90 17.23 -1.33
C VAL A 202 -5.84 17.78 -0.38
N GLU A 203 -5.67 17.13 0.76
CA GLU A 203 -4.62 17.45 1.73
C GLU A 203 -3.93 16.17 2.20
N LEU A 204 -2.60 16.12 2.07
CA LEU A 204 -1.74 15.03 2.53
C LEU A 204 -0.90 15.51 3.72
N GLY A 205 -0.81 14.69 4.77
CA GLY A 205 0.07 14.91 5.91
C GLY A 205 1.54 14.61 5.61
N ASP A 206 2.41 14.85 6.60
CA ASP A 206 3.85 14.63 6.49
C ASP A 206 4.19 13.15 6.24
N GLY A 207 5.20 12.90 5.42
CA GLY A 207 5.73 11.57 5.15
C GLY A 207 4.77 10.60 4.44
N VAL A 208 3.69 11.11 3.85
CA VAL A 208 2.78 10.32 3.01
C VAL A 208 3.50 9.88 1.74
N GLU A 209 3.28 8.63 1.32
CA GLU A 209 3.80 8.10 0.07
C GLU A 209 2.67 7.52 -0.76
N ILE A 210 2.60 7.90 -2.03
CA ILE A 210 1.52 7.49 -2.95
C ILE A 210 2.12 6.79 -4.16
N GLY A 211 1.73 5.55 -4.38
CA GLY A 211 2.15 4.70 -5.49
C GLY A 211 1.63 5.15 -6.86
N SER A 212 2.25 4.61 -7.89
CA SER A 212 2.03 5.01 -9.28
C SER A 212 0.57 4.87 -9.73
N ASN A 213 0.10 5.87 -10.48
CA ASN A 213 -1.25 5.94 -11.06
C ASN A 213 -2.39 5.85 -10.02
N THR A 214 -2.12 6.12 -8.76
CA THR A 214 -3.14 6.27 -7.73
C THR A 214 -3.86 7.61 -7.91
N THR A 215 -5.18 7.60 -7.70
CA THR A 215 -6.04 8.77 -7.83
C THR A 215 -6.74 9.08 -6.50
N ILE A 216 -6.69 10.35 -6.10
CA ILE A 216 -7.35 10.86 -4.90
C ILE A 216 -8.23 12.03 -5.30
N ASP A 217 -9.55 11.82 -5.17
CA ASP A 217 -10.54 12.83 -5.55
C ASP A 217 -10.57 13.97 -4.55
N ARG A 218 -10.82 15.17 -5.04
CA ARG A 218 -11.13 16.33 -4.20
C ARG A 218 -12.42 16.16 -3.43
N ALA A 219 -12.56 16.80 -2.31
CA ALA A 219 -13.81 16.83 -1.59
C ALA A 219 -14.90 17.62 -2.37
N ARG A 220 -16.15 17.26 -2.19
CA ARG A 220 -17.25 18.11 -2.63
C ARG A 220 -17.20 19.49 -1.97
N ILE A 221 -17.00 19.52 -0.64
CA ILE A 221 -16.77 20.71 0.17
C ILE A 221 -15.76 20.33 1.26
N GLY A 222 -14.85 21.22 1.61
CA GLY A 222 -13.80 20.96 2.60
C GLY A 222 -12.62 20.19 2.00
N ARG A 223 -12.23 19.05 2.57
CA ARG A 223 -11.05 18.31 2.12
C ARG A 223 -11.24 16.80 2.12
N THR A 224 -10.60 16.12 1.17
CA THR A 224 -10.19 14.73 1.25
C THR A 224 -8.82 14.73 1.94
N TYR A 225 -8.67 13.94 3.00
CA TYR A 225 -7.50 14.02 3.87
C TYR A 225 -6.82 12.67 4.03
N ILE A 226 -5.51 12.63 3.78
CA ILE A 226 -4.65 11.49 4.07
C ILE A 226 -3.68 11.89 5.18
N GLY A 227 -3.84 11.30 6.35
CA GLY A 227 -3.03 11.59 7.54
C GLY A 227 -1.57 11.16 7.40
N PRO A 228 -0.68 11.64 8.31
CA PRO A 228 0.76 11.49 8.19
C PRO A 228 1.20 10.02 8.15
N MET A 229 2.37 9.78 7.54
CA MET A 229 3.03 8.47 7.45
C MET A 229 2.19 7.36 6.80
N THR A 230 1.08 7.70 6.15
CA THR A 230 0.26 6.75 5.38
C THR A 230 0.97 6.37 4.08
N LYS A 231 0.94 5.07 3.76
CA LYS A 231 1.50 4.52 2.52
C LYS A 231 0.38 3.97 1.67
N ILE A 232 0.21 4.52 0.48
CA ILE A 232 -0.79 4.10 -0.50
C ILE A 232 -0.05 3.54 -1.71
N ASP A 233 -0.38 2.32 -2.08
CA ASP A 233 0.27 1.60 -3.18
C ASP A 233 -0.32 2.01 -4.55
N ASN A 234 0.06 1.31 -5.59
CA ASN A 234 -0.26 1.63 -6.98
C ASN A 234 -1.74 1.38 -7.30
N LEU A 235 -2.30 2.18 -8.22
CA LEU A 235 -3.64 1.99 -8.79
C LEU A 235 -4.77 2.01 -7.74
N VAL A 236 -4.58 2.70 -6.62
CA VAL A 236 -5.61 2.88 -5.59
C VAL A 236 -6.54 4.04 -5.98
N GLN A 237 -7.84 3.89 -5.70
CA GLN A 237 -8.82 4.97 -5.82
C GLN A 237 -9.30 5.42 -4.43
N ILE A 238 -9.08 6.69 -4.12
CA ILE A 238 -9.63 7.34 -2.92
C ILE A 238 -10.71 8.33 -3.36
N GLY A 239 -11.95 8.08 -2.96
CA GLY A 239 -13.10 8.92 -3.29
C GLY A 239 -13.14 10.24 -2.50
N HIS A 240 -14.03 11.13 -2.93
CA HIS A 240 -14.19 12.46 -2.34
C HIS A 240 -14.52 12.41 -0.84
N ASN A 241 -14.02 13.38 -0.07
CA ASN A 241 -14.28 13.51 1.36
C ASN A 241 -13.83 12.33 2.24
N VAL A 242 -13.05 11.40 1.71
CA VAL A 242 -12.41 10.34 2.52
C VAL A 242 -11.43 10.98 3.50
N LYS A 243 -11.37 10.43 4.71
CA LYS A 243 -10.40 10.83 5.74
C LYS A 243 -9.67 9.59 6.26
N VAL A 244 -8.36 9.58 6.12
CA VAL A 244 -7.47 8.57 6.73
C VAL A 244 -6.72 9.24 7.87
N ALA A 245 -6.78 8.69 9.07
CA ALA A 245 -6.19 9.34 10.26
C ALA A 245 -4.65 9.37 10.23
N GLY A 246 -4.01 8.35 9.67
CA GLY A 246 -2.55 8.27 9.50
C GLY A 246 -1.98 6.90 9.81
N TYR A 247 -0.68 6.71 9.57
CA TYR A 247 0.08 5.47 9.85
C TYR A 247 -0.56 4.21 9.26
N SER A 248 -1.30 4.35 8.17
CA SER A 248 -2.08 3.28 7.54
C SER A 248 -1.46 2.85 6.22
N GLY A 249 -1.73 1.60 5.83
CA GLY A 249 -1.36 1.05 4.53
C GLY A 249 -2.61 0.79 3.68
N ILE A 250 -2.61 1.24 2.42
CA ILE A 250 -3.67 0.93 1.45
C ILE A 250 -2.98 0.34 0.23
N ILE A 251 -3.20 -0.96 0.03
CA ILE A 251 -2.43 -1.76 -0.91
C ILE A 251 -3.09 -1.73 -2.30
N ALA A 252 -2.32 -2.13 -3.32
CA ALA A 252 -2.64 -1.95 -4.73
C ALA A 252 -4.08 -2.29 -5.12
N GLN A 253 -4.65 -1.44 -5.99
CA GLN A 253 -5.99 -1.60 -6.56
C GLN A 253 -7.15 -1.57 -5.54
N ALA A 254 -6.92 -1.19 -4.28
CA ALA A 254 -8.00 -0.98 -3.33
C ALA A 254 -8.82 0.26 -3.73
N GLY A 255 -10.12 0.20 -3.44
CA GLY A 255 -11.05 1.31 -3.68
C GLY A 255 -11.74 1.75 -2.39
N VAL A 256 -11.67 3.04 -2.06
CA VAL A 256 -12.34 3.63 -0.90
C VAL A 256 -13.36 4.63 -1.40
N ALA A 257 -14.64 4.32 -1.22
CA ALA A 257 -15.73 5.20 -1.66
C ALA A 257 -15.87 6.45 -0.78
N GLY A 258 -16.51 7.46 -1.34
CA GLY A 258 -16.59 8.80 -0.77
C GLY A 258 -17.11 8.88 0.66
N SER A 259 -16.65 9.87 1.40
CA SER A 259 -17.04 10.20 2.78
C SER A 259 -16.71 9.11 3.84
N THR A 260 -15.92 8.12 3.49
CA THR A 260 -15.45 7.09 4.41
C THR A 260 -14.37 7.62 5.35
N GLN A 261 -14.37 7.17 6.60
CA GLN A 261 -13.37 7.50 7.60
C GLN A 261 -12.58 6.25 7.98
N ILE A 262 -11.26 6.29 7.80
CA ILE A 262 -10.34 5.22 8.16
C ILE A 262 -9.50 5.68 9.35
N GLY A 263 -9.49 4.88 10.41
CA GLY A 263 -8.74 5.13 11.64
C GLY A 263 -7.23 5.05 11.45
N THR A 264 -6.51 5.17 12.55
CA THR A 264 -5.05 5.12 12.60
C THR A 264 -4.55 3.68 12.51
N GLY A 265 -3.45 3.45 11.78
CA GLY A 265 -2.76 2.15 11.75
C GLY A 265 -3.56 1.04 11.07
N CYS A 266 -4.50 1.38 10.20
CA CYS A 266 -5.28 0.41 9.43
C CYS A 266 -4.46 -0.15 8.26
N LEU A 267 -4.76 -1.40 7.86
CA LEU A 267 -4.18 -2.02 6.69
C LEU A 267 -5.29 -2.52 5.76
N ILE A 268 -5.43 -1.87 4.60
CA ILE A 268 -6.40 -2.23 3.58
C ILE A 268 -5.65 -2.98 2.48
N TRP A 269 -5.87 -4.29 2.39
CA TRP A 269 -5.16 -5.15 1.46
C TRP A 269 -5.63 -4.98 0.02
N ALA A 270 -4.85 -5.56 -0.89
CA ALA A 270 -5.04 -5.41 -2.33
C ALA A 270 -6.47 -5.75 -2.78
N GLN A 271 -7.00 -4.92 -3.71
CA GLN A 271 -8.31 -5.08 -4.33
C GLN A 271 -9.50 -5.05 -3.35
N ALA A 272 -9.30 -4.63 -2.10
CA ALA A 272 -10.41 -4.44 -1.18
C ALA A 272 -11.29 -3.27 -1.61
N GLY A 273 -12.61 -3.43 -1.47
CA GLY A 273 -13.62 -2.40 -1.76
C GLY A 273 -14.31 -1.90 -0.49
N ILE A 274 -14.20 -0.62 -0.18
CA ILE A 274 -14.79 -0.01 1.01
C ILE A 274 -15.96 0.87 0.58
N SER A 275 -17.15 0.59 1.11
CA SER A 275 -18.37 1.38 0.85
C SER A 275 -18.26 2.82 1.38
N GLY A 276 -19.04 3.71 0.79
CA GLY A 276 -19.09 5.11 1.20
C GLY A 276 -19.80 5.34 2.54
N HIS A 277 -19.47 6.48 3.18
CA HIS A 277 -20.09 6.94 4.43
C HIS A 277 -19.94 6.01 5.62
N ILE A 278 -18.98 5.12 5.63
CA ILE A 278 -18.71 4.20 6.73
C ILE A 278 -17.45 4.59 7.52
N LYS A 279 -17.28 3.97 8.68
CA LYS A 279 -16.10 4.15 9.55
C LYS A 279 -15.37 2.82 9.74
N ILE A 280 -14.06 2.85 9.61
CA ILE A 280 -13.15 1.77 9.94
C ILE A 280 -12.38 2.18 11.20
N ALA A 281 -12.52 1.44 12.28
CA ALA A 281 -11.84 1.74 13.54
C ALA A 281 -10.32 1.54 13.44
N ASP A 282 -9.58 2.09 14.40
CA ASP A 282 -8.12 2.03 14.46
C ASP A 282 -7.59 0.60 14.47
N GLY A 283 -6.52 0.37 13.72
CA GLY A 283 -5.79 -0.89 13.66
C GLY A 283 -6.53 -2.05 12.98
N VAL A 284 -7.66 -1.77 12.33
CA VAL A 284 -8.40 -2.80 11.58
C VAL A 284 -7.67 -3.14 10.28
N GLN A 285 -7.60 -4.43 9.97
CA GLN A 285 -7.08 -4.94 8.72
C GLN A 285 -8.22 -5.50 7.87
N VAL A 286 -8.32 -5.03 6.64
CA VAL A 286 -9.27 -5.51 5.64
C VAL A 286 -8.51 -6.37 4.65
N GLY A 287 -8.77 -7.67 4.65
CA GLY A 287 -8.06 -8.65 3.82
C GLY A 287 -8.25 -8.45 2.30
N PRO A 288 -7.44 -9.12 1.48
CA PRO A 288 -7.47 -8.94 0.03
C PRO A 288 -8.83 -9.31 -0.56
N GLN A 289 -9.26 -8.54 -1.57
CA GLN A 289 -10.53 -8.68 -2.28
C GLN A 289 -11.77 -8.63 -1.37
N ALA A 290 -11.65 -8.14 -0.14
CA ALA A 290 -12.79 -8.04 0.75
C ALA A 290 -13.71 -6.88 0.37
N GLY A 291 -15.02 -7.12 0.41
CA GLY A 291 -16.06 -6.09 0.27
C GLY A 291 -16.57 -5.65 1.65
N VAL A 292 -16.41 -4.38 1.99
CA VAL A 292 -16.84 -3.82 3.29
C VAL A 292 -18.08 -2.96 3.09
N PRO A 293 -19.29 -3.49 3.34
CA PRO A 293 -20.53 -2.75 3.10
C PRO A 293 -20.95 -1.83 4.26
N GLN A 294 -20.37 -1.99 5.45
CA GLN A 294 -20.76 -1.29 6.67
C GLN A 294 -19.55 -0.96 7.56
N SER A 295 -19.77 -0.09 8.54
CA SER A 295 -18.72 0.31 9.47
C SER A 295 -18.17 -0.88 10.27
N LEU A 296 -16.85 -0.82 10.51
CA LEU A 296 -16.11 -1.80 11.32
C LEU A 296 -15.68 -1.11 12.63
N ASP A 297 -16.23 -1.57 13.75
CA ASP A 297 -16.01 -0.97 15.08
C ASP A 297 -14.71 -1.41 15.76
N GLY A 298 -13.96 -2.34 15.12
CA GLY A 298 -12.70 -2.85 15.62
C GLY A 298 -12.83 -4.00 16.63
N SER A 299 -14.03 -4.54 16.83
CA SER A 299 -14.23 -5.78 17.58
C SER A 299 -13.53 -6.97 16.93
N GLU A 300 -13.54 -6.99 15.59
CA GLU A 300 -12.75 -7.90 14.78
C GLU A 300 -11.61 -7.10 14.11
N LYS A 301 -10.37 -7.43 14.47
CA LYS A 301 -9.19 -6.72 13.93
C LYS A 301 -8.81 -7.14 12.52
N TYR A 302 -9.22 -8.31 12.06
CA TYR A 302 -8.98 -8.79 10.71
C TYR A 302 -10.28 -9.32 10.09
N VAL A 303 -10.74 -8.66 9.03
CA VAL A 303 -11.96 -9.01 8.31
C VAL A 303 -11.63 -9.37 6.87
N VAL A 304 -12.34 -10.37 6.33
CA VAL A 304 -12.09 -10.90 4.97
C VAL A 304 -13.41 -11.30 4.30
N GLY A 305 -13.35 -11.49 3.01
CA GLY A 305 -14.48 -11.99 2.22
C GLY A 305 -15.40 -10.92 1.67
N THR A 306 -16.44 -11.35 0.99
CA THR A 306 -17.45 -10.48 0.39
C THR A 306 -18.84 -11.01 0.73
N PRO A 307 -19.61 -10.35 1.62
CA PRO A 307 -19.19 -9.19 2.44
C PRO A 307 -18.09 -9.54 3.45
N ALA A 308 -17.29 -8.55 3.84
CA ALA A 308 -16.19 -8.76 4.79
C ALA A 308 -16.69 -9.24 6.15
N THR A 309 -16.09 -10.29 6.67
CA THR A 309 -16.41 -10.89 7.95
C THR A 309 -15.14 -11.42 8.63
N SER A 310 -15.26 -11.99 9.84
CA SER A 310 -14.11 -12.58 10.52
C SER A 310 -13.53 -13.78 9.76
N LEU A 311 -12.25 -14.06 9.94
CA LEU A 311 -11.59 -15.21 9.35
C LEU A 311 -12.29 -16.54 9.71
N LYS A 312 -12.78 -16.66 10.94
CA LYS A 312 -13.55 -17.81 11.41
C LYS A 312 -14.83 -18.02 10.58
N ASN A 313 -15.56 -16.94 10.33
CA ASN A 313 -16.79 -16.99 9.54
C ASN A 313 -16.53 -17.31 8.06
N VAL A 314 -15.44 -16.79 7.48
CA VAL A 314 -15.05 -17.15 6.09
C VAL A 314 -14.80 -18.63 5.96
N ALA A 315 -14.09 -19.25 6.90
CA ALA A 315 -13.87 -20.70 6.91
C ALA A 315 -15.21 -21.48 6.92
N ALA A 316 -16.15 -21.06 7.76
CA ALA A 316 -17.49 -21.66 7.83
C ALA A 316 -18.26 -21.49 6.50
N ILE A 317 -18.27 -20.29 5.92
CA ILE A 317 -18.92 -20.01 4.64
C ILE A 317 -18.32 -20.85 3.49
N THR A 318 -16.98 -20.96 3.45
CA THR A 318 -16.28 -21.73 2.40
C THR A 318 -16.57 -23.22 2.48
N LEU A 319 -16.76 -23.76 3.70
CA LEU A 319 -17.09 -25.17 3.92
C LEU A 319 -18.59 -25.47 3.78
N ALA A 320 -19.45 -24.47 3.92
CA ALA A 320 -20.91 -24.63 3.88
C ALA A 320 -21.42 -25.40 2.65
N PRO A 321 -20.97 -25.17 1.41
CA PRO A 321 -21.43 -25.93 0.25
C PRO A 321 -21.19 -27.44 0.39
N LYS A 322 -20.01 -27.85 0.88
CA LYS A 322 -19.67 -29.26 1.12
C LYS A 322 -20.55 -29.87 2.23
N MET A 323 -20.78 -29.14 3.28
CA MET A 323 -21.67 -29.58 4.39
C MET A 323 -23.11 -29.70 3.93
N ILE A 324 -23.62 -28.77 3.13
CA ILE A 324 -24.96 -28.81 2.55
C ILE A 324 -25.12 -30.03 1.63
N MET A 325 -24.12 -30.30 0.81
CA MET A 325 -24.18 -31.52 -0.07
C MET A 325 -24.24 -32.80 0.75
N LYS A 326 -23.45 -32.92 1.81
CA LYS A 326 -23.50 -34.06 2.74
C LYS A 326 -24.87 -34.18 3.43
N LEU A 327 -25.36 -33.09 4.01
CA LEU A 327 -26.69 -33.03 4.63
C LEU A 327 -27.80 -33.46 3.68
N ARG A 328 -27.75 -33.05 2.41
CA ARG A 328 -28.74 -33.51 1.39
C ARG A 328 -28.68 -34.99 1.17
N GLN A 329 -27.49 -35.60 1.16
CA GLN A 329 -27.33 -37.07 1.05
C GLN A 329 -27.89 -37.78 2.29
N ASP A 330 -27.57 -37.30 3.48
CA ASP A 330 -28.04 -37.86 4.74
C ASP A 330 -29.56 -37.76 4.87
N VAL A 331 -30.15 -36.62 4.51
CA VAL A 331 -31.63 -36.47 4.46
C VAL A 331 -32.28 -37.39 3.45
N LYS A 332 -31.66 -37.63 2.29
CA LYS A 332 -32.18 -38.56 1.29
C LYS A 332 -32.16 -40.00 1.81
N ALA A 333 -31.08 -40.41 2.48
CA ALA A 333 -30.96 -41.72 3.09
C ALA A 333 -32.01 -41.93 4.21
N LEU A 334 -32.12 -40.95 5.11
CA LEU A 334 -33.14 -40.98 6.18
C LEU A 334 -34.57 -41.08 5.63
N LYS A 335 -34.91 -40.35 4.57
CA LYS A 335 -36.22 -40.44 3.92
C LYS A 335 -36.50 -41.86 3.37
N GLN A 336 -35.47 -42.52 2.82
CA GLN A 336 -35.58 -43.89 2.32
C GLN A 336 -35.80 -44.90 3.48
N ASP A 337 -35.08 -44.72 4.57
CA ASP A 337 -35.21 -45.59 5.74
C ASP A 337 -36.56 -45.41 6.45
N VAL A 338 -37.06 -44.19 6.59
CA VAL A 338 -38.40 -43.90 7.10
C VAL A 338 -39.50 -44.56 6.19
N ALA A 339 -39.33 -44.46 4.87
CA ALA A 339 -40.29 -45.10 3.95
C ALA A 339 -40.30 -46.63 4.07
N LYS A 340 -39.13 -47.25 4.27
CA LYS A 340 -39.05 -48.70 4.56
C LYS A 340 -39.75 -49.07 5.87
N LEU A 341 -39.52 -48.33 6.93
CA LEU A 341 -40.16 -48.54 8.24
C LEU A 341 -41.69 -48.36 8.19
N ALA A 342 -42.16 -47.33 7.45
CA ALA A 342 -43.59 -47.09 7.25
C ALA A 342 -44.27 -48.15 6.39
N GLY A 343 -43.58 -48.78 5.46
CA GLY A 343 -44.11 -49.86 4.61
C GLY A 343 -44.16 -51.24 5.31
N THR A 344 -43.49 -51.37 6.48
CA THR A 344 -43.51 -52.60 7.30
C THR A 344 -44.61 -52.62 8.36
N THR A 345 -45.42 -51.56 8.49
CA THR A 345 -46.61 -51.50 9.37
C THR A 345 -47.89 -51.62 8.56
N GLY A 346 -47.96 -52.60 7.66
CA GLY A 346 -49.25 -53.07 7.06
C GLY A 346 -49.90 -54.11 7.93
N PRO A 347 -51.23 -54.16 8.04
CA PRO A 347 -51.95 -54.95 9.03
C PRO A 347 -51.77 -56.45 8.83
N ALA A 348 -51.64 -57.17 9.95
CA ALA A 348 -51.81 -58.61 10.05
C ALA A 348 -53.27 -58.97 9.91
#